data_b5d80bc3c68724b95e4fbeed6b0c10a8
#
_entry.id   b5d80bc3c68724b95e4fbeed6b0c10a8
#
_cell.length_a   1.000
_cell.length_b   1.000
_cell.length_c   1.000
_cell.angle_alpha   90.00
_cell.angle_beta   90.00
_cell.angle_gamma   90.00
#
_symmetry.space_group_name_H-M   'P 1'
#
loop_
_entity.id
_entity.type
_entity.pdbx_description
1 polymer ?
#
loop_
_entity_poly.entity_id
_entity_poly.type
_entity_poly.pdbx_seq_one_letter_code
_entity_poly.pdbx_strand_id
1 'polypeptide(L)'
;YFASIGRYKLFEMKKRYSQPVLPDVYLVDMKVEVETGNRSNFSRALADEIKNNLQRGEQTILLLNRRGYNTYMNCIKCGEVYKCPNCNIPLTYHKTNNCMICHYCGYTEVFTGKCKSCGSKFIYSTGTGTQRIEDEISTLFPSARVLRMDADTTMSKFSYEKNFDKFKNGEYDIMV
;
A
#
# COMPACT_ATOMS: atom_id res chain seq x y z
N TYR A 1 -14.11 5.22 27.02
CA TYR A 1 -15.22 4.64 27.78
C TYR A 1 -14.88 4.50 29.27
N PHE A 2 -13.87 3.71 29.68
CA PHE A 2 -13.55 3.51 31.11
C PHE A 2 -13.15 4.79 31.86
N ALA A 3 -12.51 5.73 31.19
CA ALA A 3 -12.24 7.03 31.75
C ALA A 3 -13.51 7.89 31.86
N SER A 4 -14.43 7.83 30.88
CA SER A 4 -15.68 8.60 30.93
C SER A 4 -16.66 8.12 32.00
N ILE A 5 -16.58 6.84 32.41
CA ILE A 5 -17.39 6.30 33.53
C ILE A 5 -16.66 6.34 34.90
N GLY A 6 -15.52 7.04 34.96
CA GLY A 6 -14.77 7.27 36.22
C GLY A 6 -13.95 6.08 36.75
N ARG A 7 -13.83 4.98 35.98
CA ARG A 7 -12.98 3.84 36.35
C ARG A 7 -11.48 4.15 36.28
N TYR A 8 -11.09 5.00 35.31
CA TYR A 8 -9.69 5.45 35.13
C TYR A 8 -9.65 6.97 35.16
N LYS A 9 -8.53 7.50 35.63
CA LYS A 9 -8.28 8.95 35.59
C LYS A 9 -7.85 9.35 34.19
N LEU A 10 -8.54 10.33 33.61
CA LEU A 10 -8.19 10.89 32.29
C LEU A 10 -7.15 11.99 32.47
N PHE A 11 -6.04 11.87 31.74
CA PHE A 11 -5.04 12.91 31.63
C PHE A 11 -4.97 13.35 30.17
N GLU A 12 -5.36 14.59 29.90
CA GLU A 12 -5.31 15.16 28.55
C GLU A 12 -4.06 16.00 28.37
N MET A 13 -3.21 15.62 27.42
CA MET A 13 -2.07 16.42 26.98
C MET A 13 -2.50 17.30 25.81
N LYS A 14 -2.87 18.55 26.08
CA LYS A 14 -3.41 19.50 25.09
C LYS A 14 -2.35 20.22 24.25
N LYS A 15 -1.09 20.16 24.65
CA LYS A 15 0.01 20.81 23.96
C LYS A 15 1.06 19.78 23.54
N ARG A 16 1.57 19.91 22.33
CA ARG A 16 2.72 19.10 21.88
C ARG A 16 4.01 19.64 22.49
N TYR A 17 4.97 18.75 22.76
CA TYR A 17 6.31 19.14 23.14
C TYR A 17 6.91 20.03 22.04
N SER A 18 7.62 21.11 22.40
CA SER A 18 8.18 22.14 21.50
C SER A 18 7.21 22.83 20.53
N GLN A 19 5.89 22.68 20.68
CA GLN A 19 4.84 23.33 19.85
C GLN A 19 5.13 23.30 18.33
N PRO A 20 5.41 22.13 17.71
CA PRO A 20 5.69 22.04 16.29
C PRO A 20 4.47 22.46 15.48
N VAL A 21 4.70 23.17 14.38
CA VAL A 21 3.67 23.46 13.39
C VAL A 21 3.13 22.15 12.83
N LEU A 22 1.80 22.02 12.72
CA LEU A 22 1.21 20.86 12.08
C LEU A 22 1.47 20.92 10.58
N PRO A 23 1.69 19.77 9.92
CA PRO A 23 1.81 19.74 8.47
C PRO A 23 0.48 20.10 7.81
N ASP A 24 0.57 20.68 6.62
CA ASP A 24 -0.59 20.86 5.76
C ASP A 24 -1.08 19.50 5.24
N VAL A 25 -2.40 19.35 5.17
CA VAL A 25 -3.02 18.09 4.70
C VAL A 25 -3.90 18.40 3.49
N TYR A 26 -3.61 17.76 2.37
CA TYR A 26 -4.36 17.89 1.14
C TYR A 26 -5.06 16.57 0.81
N LEU A 27 -6.37 16.64 0.53
CA LEU A 27 -7.16 15.50 0.07
C LEU A 27 -7.34 15.58 -1.44
N VAL A 28 -7.08 14.49 -2.14
CA VAL A 28 -7.26 14.39 -3.59
C VAL A 28 -8.28 13.29 -3.90
N ASP A 29 -9.33 13.66 -4.67
CA ASP A 29 -10.31 12.69 -5.14
C ASP A 29 -9.78 11.96 -6.38
N MET A 30 -9.39 10.70 -6.20
CA MET A 30 -8.87 9.86 -7.29
C MET A 30 -9.92 9.49 -8.34
N LYS A 31 -11.23 9.65 -8.07
CA LYS A 31 -12.27 9.46 -9.09
C LYS A 31 -12.21 10.57 -10.12
N VAL A 32 -12.04 11.81 -9.68
CA VAL A 32 -11.86 12.98 -10.57
C VAL A 32 -10.59 12.81 -11.40
N GLU A 33 -9.49 12.31 -10.81
CA GLU A 33 -8.26 12.01 -11.53
C GLU A 33 -8.51 11.01 -12.68
N VAL A 34 -9.25 9.93 -12.41
CA VAL A 34 -9.60 8.91 -13.43
C VAL A 34 -10.51 9.50 -14.52
N GLU A 35 -11.54 10.25 -14.16
CA GLU A 35 -12.46 10.91 -15.08
C GLU A 35 -11.75 11.90 -16.00
N THR A 36 -10.71 12.57 -15.50
CA THR A 36 -9.86 13.49 -16.26
C THR A 36 -8.69 12.82 -16.98
N GLY A 37 -8.69 11.47 -17.03
CA GLY A 37 -7.75 10.66 -17.82
C GLY A 37 -6.51 10.18 -17.08
N ASN A 38 -6.33 10.50 -15.80
CA ASN A 38 -5.23 9.97 -15.01
C ASN A 38 -5.57 8.56 -14.49
N ARG A 39 -4.91 7.54 -15.04
CA ARG A 39 -5.06 6.14 -14.62
C ARG A 39 -3.92 5.63 -13.73
N SER A 40 -3.03 6.52 -13.33
CA SER A 40 -1.94 6.26 -12.39
C SER A 40 -2.48 6.00 -10.98
N ASN A 41 -1.70 5.29 -10.16
CA ASN A 41 -1.94 5.22 -8.72
C ASN A 41 -1.57 6.53 -7.99
N PHE A 42 -0.87 7.42 -8.70
CA PHE A 42 -0.49 8.75 -8.22
C PHE A 42 -1.42 9.81 -8.79
N SER A 43 -1.98 10.66 -7.92
CA SER A 43 -2.61 11.89 -8.39
C SER A 43 -1.58 12.82 -9.03
N ARG A 44 -2.00 13.69 -9.93
CA ARG A 44 -1.11 14.70 -10.51
C ARG A 44 -0.47 15.56 -9.43
N ALA A 45 -1.25 16.01 -8.46
CA ALA A 45 -0.75 16.78 -7.32
C ALA A 45 0.36 16.05 -6.56
N LEU A 46 0.18 14.75 -6.24
CA LEU A 46 1.20 13.95 -5.56
C LEU A 46 2.46 13.78 -6.43
N ALA A 47 2.28 13.52 -7.71
CA ALA A 47 3.42 13.36 -8.63
C ALA A 47 4.22 14.67 -8.76
N ASP A 48 3.55 15.82 -8.81
CA ASP A 48 4.20 17.13 -8.85
C ASP A 48 4.97 17.40 -7.55
N GLU A 49 4.39 17.11 -6.38
CA GLU A 49 5.08 17.28 -5.09
C GLU A 49 6.29 16.36 -4.95
N ILE A 50 6.20 15.08 -5.38
CA ILE A 50 7.37 14.19 -5.40
C ILE A 50 8.47 14.79 -6.29
N LYS A 51 8.12 15.29 -7.47
CA LYS A 51 9.08 15.92 -8.37
C LYS A 51 9.75 17.15 -7.74
N ASN A 52 8.96 18.00 -7.08
CA ASN A 52 9.44 19.18 -6.38
C ASN A 52 10.40 18.80 -5.24
N ASN A 53 10.06 17.75 -4.45
CA ASN A 53 10.91 17.26 -3.38
C ASN A 53 12.25 16.74 -3.91
N LEU A 54 12.21 15.95 -4.99
CA LEU A 54 13.44 15.46 -5.64
C LEU A 54 14.34 16.61 -6.13
N GLN A 55 13.75 17.66 -6.70
CA GLN A 55 14.51 18.85 -7.15
C GLN A 55 15.13 19.64 -5.99
N ARG A 56 14.46 19.66 -4.83
CA ARG A 56 14.96 20.31 -3.61
C ARG A 56 15.92 19.44 -2.79
N GLY A 57 16.12 18.18 -3.17
CA GLY A 57 16.86 17.20 -2.38
C GLY A 57 16.14 16.77 -1.10
N GLU A 58 14.82 16.92 -1.07
CA GLU A 58 13.97 16.52 0.04
C GLU A 58 13.48 15.09 -0.14
N GLN A 59 13.13 14.44 0.97
CA GLN A 59 12.68 13.05 0.96
C GLN A 59 11.16 12.92 1.01
N THR A 60 10.64 11.84 0.44
CA THR A 60 9.20 11.53 0.41
C THR A 60 8.94 10.18 1.07
N ILE A 61 7.91 10.11 1.91
CA ILE A 61 7.40 8.86 2.48
C ILE A 61 6.02 8.59 1.91
N LEU A 62 5.84 7.43 1.28
CA LEU A 62 4.58 6.97 0.74
C LEU A 62 4.03 5.85 1.62
N LEU A 63 2.95 6.12 2.34
CA LEU A 63 2.29 5.12 3.17
C LEU A 63 1.13 4.46 2.42
N LEU A 64 1.31 3.19 2.08
CA LEU A 64 0.19 2.37 1.61
C LEU A 64 -0.47 1.70 2.81
N ASN A 65 -1.64 2.18 3.17
CA ASN A 65 -2.44 1.58 4.26
C ASN A 65 -3.10 0.26 3.84
N ARG A 66 -2.41 -0.54 3.02
CA ARG A 66 -2.88 -1.84 2.56
C ARG A 66 -1.77 -2.86 2.71
N ARG A 67 -1.94 -3.77 3.68
CA ARG A 67 -1.00 -4.87 3.90
C ARG A 67 -0.93 -5.77 2.67
N GLY A 68 0.28 -6.04 2.21
CA GLY A 68 0.63 -7.10 1.27
C GLY A 68 0.20 -6.86 -0.17
N TYR A 69 0.68 -7.75 -1.00
CA TYR A 69 0.28 -7.99 -2.38
C TYR A 69 -1.19 -8.48 -2.47
N ASN A 70 -2.09 -7.90 -1.68
CA ASN A 70 -3.48 -8.35 -1.63
C ASN A 70 -4.21 -7.96 -2.92
N THR A 71 -3.74 -8.53 -4.01
CA THR A 71 -4.45 -8.57 -5.25
C THR A 71 -5.50 -9.66 -5.12
N TYR A 72 -6.71 -9.27 -4.71
CA TYR A 72 -7.81 -10.19 -4.93
C TYR A 72 -8.08 -10.30 -6.42
N MET A 73 -8.38 -11.51 -6.84
CA MET A 73 -8.70 -11.79 -8.23
C MET A 73 -10.20 -11.70 -8.41
N ASN A 74 -10.61 -10.99 -9.44
CA ASN A 74 -12.00 -10.91 -9.84
C ASN A 74 -12.16 -11.18 -11.33
N CYS A 75 -13.27 -11.77 -11.70
CA CYS A 75 -13.61 -12.01 -13.09
C CYS A 75 -14.25 -10.75 -13.69
N ILE A 76 -13.66 -10.21 -14.77
CA ILE A 76 -14.23 -9.05 -15.48
C ILE A 76 -15.60 -9.37 -16.07
N LYS A 77 -15.82 -10.63 -16.52
CA LYS A 77 -17.03 -11.03 -17.21
C LYS A 77 -18.25 -11.15 -16.29
N CYS A 78 -18.09 -11.73 -15.08
CA CYS A 78 -19.21 -11.98 -14.17
C CYS A 78 -19.08 -11.31 -12.81
N GLY A 79 -17.97 -10.60 -12.54
CA GLY A 79 -17.73 -9.93 -11.25
C GLY A 79 -17.36 -10.85 -10.10
N GLU A 80 -17.27 -12.18 -10.33
CA GLU A 80 -16.93 -13.15 -9.29
C GLU A 80 -15.58 -12.83 -8.64
N VAL A 81 -15.55 -12.79 -7.32
CA VAL A 81 -14.35 -12.59 -6.51
C VAL A 81 -13.94 -13.92 -5.89
N TYR A 82 -12.68 -14.31 -6.01
CA TYR A 82 -12.16 -15.51 -5.36
C TYR A 82 -12.12 -15.33 -3.85
N LYS A 83 -13.00 -16.04 -3.15
CA LYS A 83 -13.16 -15.98 -1.69
C LYS A 83 -12.73 -17.26 -1.00
N CYS A 84 -12.24 -17.11 0.22
CA CYS A 84 -11.96 -18.25 1.09
C CYS A 84 -13.24 -18.98 1.46
N PRO A 85 -13.32 -20.32 1.28
CA PRO A 85 -14.51 -21.10 1.64
C PRO A 85 -14.78 -21.10 3.15
N ASN A 86 -13.74 -20.92 3.97
CA ASN A 86 -13.86 -20.96 5.43
C ASN A 86 -14.20 -19.58 6.04
N CYS A 87 -13.67 -18.51 5.47
CA CYS A 87 -13.73 -17.16 6.06
C CYS A 87 -14.58 -16.18 5.25
N ASN A 88 -14.97 -16.54 4.03
CA ASN A 88 -15.71 -15.70 3.07
C ASN A 88 -15.03 -14.35 2.74
N ILE A 89 -13.73 -14.19 3.03
CA ILE A 89 -12.92 -13.03 2.67
C ILE A 89 -12.20 -13.28 1.34
N PRO A 90 -11.85 -12.23 0.56
CA PRO A 90 -11.09 -12.40 -0.67
C PRO A 90 -9.75 -13.10 -0.42
N LEU A 91 -9.41 -14.03 -1.31
CA LEU A 91 -8.11 -14.69 -1.33
C LEU A 91 -7.07 -13.77 -1.96
N THR A 92 -5.84 -13.85 -1.46
CA THR A 92 -4.68 -13.16 -2.01
C THR A 92 -3.97 -14.01 -3.04
N TYR A 93 -3.71 -13.46 -4.22
CA TYR A 93 -2.93 -14.15 -5.24
C TYR A 93 -1.43 -13.97 -5.01
N HIS A 94 -0.71 -15.08 -4.94
CA HIS A 94 0.75 -15.12 -4.86
C HIS A 94 1.34 -15.58 -6.20
N LYS A 95 1.87 -14.62 -6.95
CA LYS A 95 2.41 -14.85 -8.29
C LYS A 95 3.55 -15.86 -8.29
N THR A 96 4.42 -15.83 -7.28
CA THR A 96 5.60 -16.69 -7.16
C THR A 96 5.23 -18.17 -7.17
N ASN A 97 4.15 -18.54 -6.46
CA ASN A 97 3.71 -19.92 -6.29
C ASN A 97 2.45 -20.24 -7.10
N ASN A 98 1.95 -19.28 -7.89
CA ASN A 98 0.69 -19.37 -8.64
C ASN A 98 -0.48 -19.89 -7.80
N CYS A 99 -0.60 -19.42 -6.57
CA CYS A 99 -1.63 -19.85 -5.63
C CYS A 99 -2.40 -18.69 -5.03
N MET A 100 -3.58 -19.01 -4.53
CA MET A 100 -4.48 -18.12 -3.82
C MET A 100 -4.45 -18.50 -2.34
N ILE A 101 -4.13 -17.56 -1.46
CA ILE A 101 -3.98 -17.80 -0.01
C ILE A 101 -4.94 -16.93 0.79
N CYS A 102 -5.57 -17.51 1.78
CA CYS A 102 -6.29 -16.79 2.82
C CYS A 102 -5.33 -16.44 3.96
N HIS A 103 -4.97 -15.19 4.12
CA HIS A 103 -4.08 -14.75 5.21
C HIS A 103 -4.73 -14.77 6.60
N TYR A 104 -6.03 -15.13 6.69
CA TYR A 104 -6.71 -15.27 7.97
C TYR A 104 -6.65 -16.70 8.52
N CYS A 105 -6.96 -17.71 7.69
CA CYS A 105 -7.00 -19.11 8.13
C CYS A 105 -5.96 -20.01 7.47
N GLY A 106 -5.11 -19.49 6.58
CA GLY A 106 -4.09 -20.27 5.88
C GLY A 106 -4.60 -21.14 4.73
N TYR A 107 -5.91 -21.10 4.42
CA TYR A 107 -6.43 -21.84 3.26
C TYR A 107 -5.69 -21.46 1.99
N THR A 108 -5.30 -22.48 1.21
CA THR A 108 -4.54 -22.27 -0.03
C THR A 108 -5.17 -23.09 -1.15
N GLU A 109 -5.27 -22.50 -2.34
CA GLU A 109 -5.68 -23.19 -3.55
C GLU A 109 -4.83 -22.76 -4.76
N VAL A 110 -4.66 -23.65 -5.74
CA VAL A 110 -3.93 -23.35 -6.97
C VAL A 110 -4.81 -22.48 -7.88
N PHE A 111 -4.23 -21.43 -8.45
CA PHE A 111 -4.93 -20.58 -9.40
C PHE A 111 -4.92 -21.24 -10.81
N THR A 112 -6.09 -21.55 -11.32
CA THR A 112 -6.25 -22.27 -12.60
C THR A 112 -6.28 -21.35 -13.84
N GLY A 113 -6.23 -20.03 -13.65
CA GLY A 113 -6.32 -19.05 -14.74
C GLY A 113 -7.72 -18.92 -15.36
N LYS A 114 -8.74 -19.54 -14.77
CA LYS A 114 -10.13 -19.49 -15.24
C LYS A 114 -11.08 -19.16 -14.10
N CYS A 115 -12.11 -18.38 -14.40
CA CYS A 115 -13.18 -18.10 -13.45
C CYS A 115 -13.92 -19.38 -13.04
N LYS A 116 -14.07 -19.59 -11.73
CA LYS A 116 -14.80 -20.76 -11.21
C LYS A 116 -16.29 -20.75 -11.55
N SER A 117 -16.89 -19.54 -11.66
CA SER A 117 -18.33 -19.39 -11.92
C SER A 117 -18.67 -19.43 -13.41
N CYS A 118 -17.91 -18.74 -14.27
CA CYS A 118 -18.28 -18.61 -15.70
C CYS A 118 -17.22 -19.17 -16.69
N GLY A 119 -16.15 -19.75 -16.21
CA GLY A 119 -15.09 -20.33 -17.03
C GLY A 119 -14.23 -19.32 -17.82
N SER A 120 -14.50 -18.02 -17.69
CA SER A 120 -13.77 -16.97 -18.40
C SER A 120 -12.30 -16.94 -18.02
N LYS A 121 -11.42 -16.69 -18.98
CA LYS A 121 -9.99 -16.45 -18.76
C LYS A 121 -9.69 -14.97 -18.42
N PHE A 122 -10.70 -14.09 -18.51
CA PHE A 122 -10.53 -12.68 -18.22
C PHE A 122 -10.61 -12.45 -16.70
N ILE A 123 -9.54 -12.80 -16.02
CA ILE A 123 -9.37 -12.58 -14.59
C ILE A 123 -8.47 -11.38 -14.40
N TYR A 124 -8.93 -10.43 -13.59
CA TYR A 124 -8.20 -9.23 -13.25
C TYR A 124 -7.77 -9.26 -11.79
N SER A 125 -6.51 -8.92 -11.59
CA SER A 125 -5.94 -8.77 -10.25
C SER A 125 -6.16 -7.33 -9.79
N THR A 126 -7.01 -7.14 -8.79
CA THR A 126 -7.30 -5.81 -8.24
C THR A 126 -6.46 -5.59 -7.00
N GLY A 127 -5.64 -4.57 -7.01
CA GLY A 127 -4.85 -4.16 -5.84
C GLY A 127 -3.51 -3.55 -6.26
N THR A 128 -3.11 -2.57 -5.49
CA THR A 128 -1.83 -1.90 -5.65
C THR A 128 -0.94 -2.32 -4.49
N GLY A 129 0.00 -3.22 -4.73
CA GLY A 129 1.02 -3.61 -3.76
C GLY A 129 2.20 -2.64 -3.78
N THR A 130 3.05 -2.67 -2.74
CA THR A 130 4.27 -1.86 -2.63
C THR A 130 5.18 -2.02 -3.82
N GLN A 131 5.30 -3.23 -4.37
CA GLN A 131 6.11 -3.50 -5.56
C GLN A 131 5.58 -2.79 -6.81
N ARG A 132 4.26 -2.79 -7.02
CA ARG A 132 3.67 -2.09 -8.16
C ARG A 132 3.85 -0.57 -8.06
N ILE A 133 3.78 -0.04 -6.83
CA ILE A 133 4.08 1.37 -6.57
C ILE A 133 5.56 1.67 -6.84
N GLU A 134 6.46 0.80 -6.42
CA GLU A 134 7.90 0.90 -6.70
C GLU A 134 8.19 0.90 -8.21
N ASP A 135 7.58 -0.02 -8.96
CA ASP A 135 7.69 -0.11 -10.43
C ASP A 135 7.16 1.19 -11.10
N GLU A 136 6.04 1.72 -10.61
CA GLU A 136 5.45 2.94 -11.14
C GLU A 136 6.29 4.18 -10.79
N ILE A 137 6.86 4.26 -9.58
CA ILE A 137 7.82 5.31 -9.20
C ILE A 137 9.05 5.26 -10.11
N SER A 138 9.60 4.08 -10.36
CA SER A 138 10.76 3.90 -11.23
C SER A 138 10.51 4.35 -12.67
N THR A 139 9.24 4.25 -13.10
CA THR A 139 8.81 4.75 -14.42
C THR A 139 8.62 6.26 -14.43
N LEU A 140 7.99 6.82 -13.39
CA LEU A 140 7.68 8.26 -13.31
C LEU A 140 8.92 9.09 -12.91
N PHE A 141 9.80 8.53 -12.07
CA PHE A 141 10.97 9.19 -11.51
C PHE A 141 12.21 8.29 -11.63
N PRO A 142 12.77 8.09 -12.83
CA PRO A 142 13.87 7.13 -13.06
C PRO A 142 15.15 7.41 -12.28
N SER A 143 15.37 8.66 -11.87
CA SER A 143 16.53 9.08 -11.09
C SER A 143 16.37 8.93 -9.58
N ALA A 144 15.14 8.63 -9.09
CA ALA A 144 14.87 8.52 -7.67
C ALA A 144 15.38 7.19 -7.09
N ARG A 145 16.05 7.27 -5.95
CA ARG A 145 16.48 6.10 -5.17
C ARG A 145 15.33 5.68 -4.26
N VAL A 146 14.74 4.52 -4.50
CA VAL A 146 13.55 4.05 -3.79
C VAL A 146 13.92 2.99 -2.76
N LEU A 147 13.42 3.15 -1.54
CA LEU A 147 13.50 2.16 -0.47
C LEU A 147 12.11 1.57 -0.23
N ARG A 148 11.95 0.27 -0.51
CA ARG A 148 10.73 -0.44 -0.17
C ARG A 148 10.83 -1.07 1.21
N MET A 149 9.83 -0.78 2.05
CA MET A 149 9.70 -1.34 3.40
C MET A 149 8.34 -2.02 3.54
N ASP A 150 8.32 -3.32 3.39
CA ASP A 150 7.14 -4.16 3.64
C ASP A 150 7.52 -5.40 4.48
N ALA A 151 6.52 -6.19 4.86
CA ALA A 151 6.74 -7.37 5.68
C ALA A 151 7.69 -8.39 5.01
N ASP A 152 7.68 -8.46 3.67
CA ASP A 152 8.50 -9.42 2.93
C ASP A 152 9.96 -8.98 2.85
N THR A 153 10.22 -7.66 2.79
CA THR A 153 11.57 -7.08 2.72
C THR A 153 12.23 -6.92 4.08
N THR A 154 11.47 -7.00 5.17
CA THR A 154 11.92 -6.68 6.52
C THR A 154 11.86 -7.86 7.49
N MET A 155 11.95 -9.11 7.02
CA MET A 155 11.86 -10.34 7.83
C MET A 155 13.04 -10.55 8.80
N SER A 156 14.17 -9.86 8.67
CA SER A 156 15.30 -10.00 9.60
C SER A 156 15.21 -9.01 10.75
N LYS A 157 15.61 -9.46 11.95
CA LYS A 157 15.43 -8.80 13.26
C LYS A 157 15.96 -7.36 13.38
N PHE A 158 16.76 -6.84 12.48
CA PHE A 158 17.30 -5.48 12.51
C PHE A 158 17.19 -4.76 11.16
N SER A 159 16.41 -5.33 10.23
CA SER A 159 16.29 -4.74 8.90
C SER A 159 15.55 -3.40 8.90
N TYR A 160 14.59 -3.22 9.80
CA TYR A 160 13.87 -1.95 9.95
C TYR A 160 14.78 -0.81 10.36
N GLU A 161 15.51 -0.98 11.47
CA GLU A 161 16.42 0.06 12.00
C GLU A 161 17.47 0.43 10.95
N LYS A 162 18.12 -0.58 10.34
CA LYS A 162 19.13 -0.35 9.30
C LYS A 162 18.56 0.40 8.09
N ASN A 163 17.36 0.08 7.65
CA ASN A 163 16.73 0.74 6.51
C ASN A 163 16.30 2.16 6.85
N PHE A 164 15.78 2.39 8.07
CA PHE A 164 15.48 3.74 8.54
C PHE A 164 16.74 4.61 8.65
N ASP A 165 17.84 4.06 9.17
CA ASP A 165 19.11 4.79 9.24
C ASP A 165 19.62 5.18 7.85
N LYS A 166 19.54 4.28 6.87
CA LYS A 166 19.89 4.60 5.48
C LYS A 166 19.01 5.70 4.90
N PHE A 167 17.68 5.62 5.12
CA PHE A 167 16.77 6.67 4.68
C PHE A 167 17.11 8.00 5.37
N LYS A 168 17.26 8.00 6.69
CA LYS A 168 17.64 9.19 7.48
C LYS A 168 18.97 9.83 7.01
N ASN A 169 19.92 9.01 6.57
CA ASN A 169 21.21 9.47 6.06
C ASN A 169 21.16 9.95 4.60
N GLY A 170 19.99 9.98 3.97
CA GLY A 170 19.83 10.47 2.60
C GLY A 170 20.31 9.50 1.51
N GLU A 171 20.46 8.20 1.83
CA GLU A 171 20.81 7.19 0.82
C GLU A 171 19.66 6.92 -0.17
N TYR A 172 18.44 7.26 0.23
CA TYR A 172 17.22 7.10 -0.56
C TYR A 172 16.38 8.38 -0.56
N ASP A 173 15.70 8.61 -1.66
CA ASP A 173 14.88 9.80 -1.90
C ASP A 173 13.40 9.54 -1.56
N ILE A 174 12.93 8.32 -1.83
CA ILE A 174 11.54 7.91 -1.62
C ILE A 174 11.51 6.61 -0.80
N MET A 175 10.73 6.59 0.27
CA MET A 175 10.43 5.38 1.05
C MET A 175 8.96 4.98 0.84
N VAL A 176 8.71 3.69 0.52
CA VAL A 176 7.38 3.09 0.28
C VAL A 176 7.08 2.02 1.32
#